data_527edc50eff7a58ff83e8d4d7a83258e
#
_entry.id   527edc50eff7a58ff83e8d4d7a83258e
#
_cell.length_a   1.000
_cell.length_b   1.000
_cell.length_c   1.000
_cell.angle_alpha   90.00
_cell.angle_beta   90.00
_cell.angle_gamma   90.00
#
_symmetry.space_group_name_H-M   'P 1'
#
loop_
_entity.id
_entity.type
_entity.pdbx_description
1 polymer ?
#
loop_
_entity_poly.entity_id
_entity_poly.type
_entity_poly.pdbx_seq_one_letter_code
_entity_poly.pdbx_strand_id
1 'polypeptide(L)'
;TAIDSALSSFNVLPADAVKLVNLIIGIALAIIIALILIGGIKRIGNVTSRLVPFMAIMYIVLALGVIIFHIKSVPAVFASIIEGAFHPASVTGGVVGSFFMSMKKGVSRGIFSNEAGLGTGSIAHACADTKKPVKQGFFGIFEVFVDTIIICTMTALVILCSGVPVGYGEAAGAELTISGFTAVYGSWVSIFTAVAMCCFAFSTIIGWGLYGTRCIEFLFGSRSNMPFMVL
;
A
#
# COMPACT_ATOMS: atom_id res chain seq x y z
N THR A 1 -4.50 10.17 -9.55
CA THR A 1 -4.55 9.04 -8.60
C THR A 1 -4.88 7.73 -9.31
N ALA A 2 -4.95 6.58 -8.59
CA ALA A 2 -5.26 5.26 -9.18
C ALA A 2 -6.62 5.26 -9.92
N ILE A 3 -7.60 5.99 -9.41
CA ILE A 3 -8.92 6.16 -10.06
C ILE A 3 -8.77 6.97 -11.35
N ASP A 4 -7.99 8.04 -11.34
CA ASP A 4 -7.74 8.86 -12.53
C ASP A 4 -7.06 8.04 -13.63
N SER A 5 -6.05 7.22 -13.24
CA SER A 5 -5.35 6.34 -14.17
C SER A 5 -6.28 5.29 -14.78
N ALA A 6 -7.21 4.74 -13.98
CA ALA A 6 -8.21 3.81 -14.48
C ALA A 6 -9.21 4.51 -15.42
N LEU A 7 -9.71 5.69 -15.07
CA LEU A 7 -10.65 6.46 -15.90
C LEU A 7 -10.01 6.94 -17.21
N SER A 8 -8.75 7.37 -17.16
CA SER A 8 -7.99 7.81 -18.34
C SER A 8 -7.66 6.65 -19.30
N SER A 9 -7.43 5.44 -18.76
CA SER A 9 -7.17 4.24 -19.57
C SER A 9 -8.33 3.86 -20.48
N PHE A 10 -9.55 4.29 -20.12
CA PHE A 10 -10.76 4.01 -20.92
C PHE A 10 -11.23 5.20 -21.78
N ASN A 11 -10.58 6.36 -21.73
CA ASN A 11 -10.98 7.57 -22.45
C ASN A 11 -12.48 7.95 -22.27
N VAL A 12 -13.06 7.64 -21.10
CA VAL A 12 -14.52 7.70 -20.89
C VAL A 12 -14.99 9.12 -20.55
N LEU A 13 -14.12 9.99 -20.03
CA LEU A 13 -14.56 11.28 -19.50
C LEU A 13 -13.60 12.44 -19.87
N PRO A 14 -14.14 13.63 -20.19
CA PRO A 14 -13.35 14.85 -20.32
C PRO A 14 -12.71 15.26 -18.98
N ALA A 15 -11.58 15.97 -19.03
CA ALA A 15 -10.76 16.32 -17.83
C ALA A 15 -11.55 17.03 -16.72
N ASP A 16 -12.55 17.84 -17.06
CA ASP A 16 -13.39 18.52 -16.08
C ASP A 16 -14.38 17.58 -15.38
N ALA A 17 -14.88 16.57 -16.10
CA ALA A 17 -15.75 15.55 -15.51
C ALA A 17 -14.97 14.63 -14.55
N VAL A 18 -13.68 14.35 -14.81
CA VAL A 18 -12.82 13.57 -13.91
C VAL A 18 -12.70 14.24 -12.54
N LYS A 19 -12.54 15.58 -12.49
CA LYS A 19 -12.48 16.32 -11.22
C LYS A 19 -13.76 16.19 -10.40
N LEU A 20 -14.93 16.27 -11.05
CA LEU A 20 -16.23 16.13 -10.40
C LEU A 20 -16.43 14.69 -9.88
N VAL A 21 -16.09 13.69 -10.67
CA VAL A 21 -16.16 12.27 -10.26
C VAL A 21 -15.25 12.00 -9.07
N ASN A 22 -14.01 12.52 -9.07
CA ASN A 22 -13.09 12.39 -7.95
C ASN A 22 -13.61 13.05 -6.67
N LEU A 23 -14.25 14.23 -6.80
CA LEU A 23 -14.86 14.91 -5.67
C LEU A 23 -16.02 14.07 -5.09
N ILE A 24 -16.90 13.55 -5.94
CA ILE A 24 -18.03 12.70 -5.50
C ILE A 24 -17.51 11.43 -4.81
N ILE A 25 -16.53 10.75 -5.39
CA ILE A 25 -15.92 9.54 -4.81
C ILE A 25 -15.24 9.89 -3.48
N GLY A 26 -14.50 11.00 -3.42
CA GLY A 26 -13.85 11.48 -2.20
C GLY A 26 -14.85 11.72 -1.07
N ILE A 27 -15.95 12.40 -1.36
CA ILE A 27 -17.02 12.66 -0.37
C ILE A 27 -17.68 11.34 0.07
N ALA A 28 -17.99 10.45 -0.87
CA ALA A 28 -18.59 9.15 -0.54
C ALA A 28 -17.67 8.31 0.36
N LEU A 29 -16.38 8.25 0.04
CA LEU A 29 -15.38 7.56 0.86
C LEU A 29 -15.24 8.19 2.24
N ALA A 30 -15.21 9.52 2.34
CA ALA A 30 -15.15 10.23 3.62
C ALA A 30 -16.35 9.91 4.51
N ILE A 31 -17.56 9.87 3.95
CA ILE A 31 -18.78 9.49 4.67
C ILE A 31 -18.69 8.04 5.17
N ILE A 32 -18.26 7.11 4.32
CA ILE A 32 -18.13 5.69 4.68
C ILE A 32 -17.10 5.51 5.80
N ILE A 33 -15.94 6.18 5.70
CA ILE A 33 -14.89 6.16 6.72
C ILE A 33 -15.43 6.69 8.05
N ALA A 34 -16.09 7.85 8.04
CA ALA A 34 -16.68 8.44 9.23
C ALA A 34 -17.69 7.50 9.90
N LEU A 35 -18.56 6.87 9.12
CA LEU A 35 -19.53 5.89 9.63
C LEU A 35 -18.88 4.66 10.26
N ILE A 36 -17.73 4.21 9.73
CA ILE A 36 -16.99 3.07 10.29
C ILE A 36 -16.28 3.48 11.57
N LEU A 37 -15.59 4.61 11.58
CA LEU A 37 -14.85 5.11 12.75
C LEU A 37 -15.80 5.38 13.94
N ILE A 38 -16.95 6.01 13.70
CA ILE A 38 -17.99 6.24 14.72
C ILE A 38 -18.50 4.92 15.31
N GLY A 39 -18.50 3.84 14.54
CA GLY A 39 -18.87 2.50 15.02
C GLY A 39 -17.84 1.85 15.94
N GLY A 40 -16.67 2.47 16.15
CA GLY A 40 -15.62 2.05 17.07
C GLY A 40 -14.89 0.78 16.65
N ILE A 41 -14.03 0.27 17.55
CA ILE A 41 -13.08 -0.82 17.29
C ILE A 41 -13.72 -2.08 16.73
N LYS A 42 -14.89 -2.49 17.27
CA LYS A 42 -15.56 -3.71 16.79
C LYS A 42 -15.97 -3.60 15.32
N ARG A 43 -16.45 -2.43 14.90
CA ARG A 43 -16.87 -2.20 13.52
C ARG A 43 -15.66 -2.10 12.59
N ILE A 44 -14.61 -1.42 13.03
CA ILE A 44 -13.32 -1.35 12.32
C ILE A 44 -12.80 -2.77 12.10
N GLY A 45 -12.69 -3.58 13.15
CA GLY A 45 -12.24 -4.96 13.07
C GLY A 45 -13.07 -5.83 12.11
N ASN A 46 -14.39 -5.72 12.15
CA ASN A 46 -15.27 -6.49 11.27
C ASN A 46 -15.12 -6.09 9.78
N VAL A 47 -14.88 -4.82 9.49
CA VAL A 47 -14.67 -4.35 8.11
C VAL A 47 -13.29 -4.78 7.63
N THR A 48 -12.25 -4.52 8.39
CA THR A 48 -10.88 -4.83 7.99
C THR A 48 -10.61 -6.33 7.88
N SER A 49 -11.18 -7.16 8.77
CA SER A 49 -11.02 -8.62 8.73
C SER A 49 -11.58 -9.28 7.46
N ARG A 50 -12.49 -8.62 6.75
CA ARG A 50 -13.03 -9.09 5.47
C ARG A 50 -12.35 -8.42 4.28
N LEU A 51 -12.12 -7.12 4.39
CA LEU A 51 -11.57 -6.32 3.30
C LEU A 51 -10.11 -6.68 3.02
N VAL A 52 -9.28 -6.78 4.07
CA VAL A 52 -7.84 -7.02 3.93
C VAL A 52 -7.51 -8.37 3.29
N PRO A 53 -8.07 -9.50 3.72
CA PRO A 53 -7.80 -10.78 3.03
C PRO A 53 -8.28 -10.77 1.58
N PHE A 54 -9.44 -10.17 1.29
CA PHE A 54 -9.95 -10.08 -0.08
C PHE A 54 -8.99 -9.32 -1.00
N MET A 55 -8.58 -8.11 -0.60
CA MET A 55 -7.66 -7.30 -1.40
C MET A 55 -6.28 -7.96 -1.55
N ALA A 56 -5.76 -8.57 -0.47
CA ALA A 56 -4.46 -9.25 -0.49
C ALA A 56 -4.47 -10.46 -1.42
N ILE A 57 -5.49 -11.32 -1.35
CA ILE A 57 -5.61 -12.49 -2.23
C ILE A 57 -5.74 -12.03 -3.69
N MET A 58 -6.60 -11.06 -3.97
CA MET A 58 -6.76 -10.51 -5.32
C MET A 58 -5.44 -9.98 -5.87
N TYR A 59 -4.71 -9.20 -5.08
CA TYR A 59 -3.41 -8.66 -5.46
C TYR A 59 -2.37 -9.77 -5.72
N ILE A 60 -2.26 -10.73 -4.80
CA ILE A 60 -1.32 -11.85 -4.91
C ILE A 60 -1.61 -12.69 -6.17
N VAL A 61 -2.87 -12.99 -6.45
CA VAL A 61 -3.27 -13.77 -7.64
C VAL A 61 -2.85 -13.04 -8.92
N LEU A 62 -3.14 -11.75 -9.02
CA LEU A 62 -2.75 -10.94 -10.19
C LEU A 62 -1.23 -10.85 -10.32
N ALA A 63 -0.51 -10.62 -9.23
CA ALA A 63 0.94 -10.51 -9.23
C ALA A 63 1.62 -11.85 -9.58
N LEU A 64 1.13 -12.97 -9.03
CA LEU A 64 1.59 -14.30 -9.42
C LEU A 64 1.39 -14.58 -10.90
N GLY A 65 0.26 -14.16 -11.46
CA GLY A 65 0.03 -14.30 -12.89
C GLY A 65 1.09 -13.58 -13.73
N VAL A 66 1.42 -12.31 -13.42
CA VAL A 66 2.51 -11.57 -14.10
C VAL A 66 3.83 -12.33 -14.00
N ILE A 67 4.18 -12.81 -12.79
CA ILE A 67 5.44 -13.51 -12.54
C ILE A 67 5.49 -14.81 -13.34
N ILE A 68 4.39 -15.58 -13.39
CA ILE A 68 4.29 -16.84 -14.14
C ILE A 68 4.43 -16.58 -15.64
N PHE A 69 3.75 -15.57 -16.20
CA PHE A 69 3.88 -15.21 -17.60
C PHE A 69 5.32 -14.81 -17.99
N HIS A 70 6.04 -14.21 -17.05
CA HIS A 70 7.42 -13.76 -17.26
C HIS A 70 8.45 -14.56 -16.47
N ILE A 71 8.19 -15.83 -16.18
CA ILE A 71 9.04 -16.67 -15.32
C ILE A 71 10.49 -16.76 -15.83
N LYS A 72 10.69 -16.70 -17.16
CA LYS A 72 12.02 -16.74 -17.78
C LYS A 72 12.82 -15.47 -17.51
N SER A 73 12.16 -14.33 -17.28
CA SER A 73 12.80 -13.04 -17.02
C SER A 73 13.17 -12.87 -15.53
N VAL A 74 12.54 -13.62 -14.63
CA VAL A 74 12.73 -13.50 -13.19
C VAL A 74 14.20 -13.63 -12.77
N PRO A 75 15.00 -14.63 -13.24
CA PRO A 75 16.42 -14.72 -12.86
C PRO A 75 17.23 -13.49 -13.30
N ALA A 76 16.96 -12.98 -14.51
CA ALA A 76 17.63 -11.80 -15.03
C ALA A 76 17.27 -10.53 -14.22
N VAL A 77 16.02 -10.40 -13.80
CA VAL A 77 15.55 -9.31 -12.94
C VAL A 77 16.26 -9.36 -11.58
N PHE A 78 16.34 -10.53 -10.95
CA PHE A 78 17.09 -10.67 -9.69
C PHE A 78 18.58 -10.33 -9.87
N ALA A 79 19.21 -10.78 -10.94
CA ALA A 79 20.59 -10.43 -11.24
C ALA A 79 20.76 -8.91 -11.40
N SER A 80 19.86 -8.23 -12.12
CA SER A 80 19.91 -6.77 -12.30
C SER A 80 19.66 -6.00 -10.99
N ILE A 81 18.82 -6.51 -10.07
CA ILE A 81 18.63 -5.93 -8.74
C ILE A 81 19.92 -5.98 -7.93
N ILE A 82 20.58 -7.15 -7.91
CA ILE A 82 21.83 -7.34 -7.19
C ILE A 82 22.94 -6.49 -7.82
N GLU A 83 23.06 -6.51 -9.13
CA GLU A 83 24.04 -5.70 -9.86
C GLU A 83 23.83 -4.20 -9.60
N GLY A 84 22.57 -3.73 -9.69
CA GLY A 84 22.23 -2.34 -9.39
C GLY A 84 22.49 -1.93 -7.95
N ALA A 85 22.40 -2.85 -7.00
CA ALA A 85 22.69 -2.59 -5.59
C ALA A 85 24.20 -2.43 -5.32
N PHE A 86 25.04 -3.25 -5.97
CA PHE A 86 26.49 -3.28 -5.72
C PHE A 86 27.31 -2.53 -6.77
N HIS A 87 26.76 -2.35 -7.97
CA HIS A 87 27.38 -1.60 -9.05
C HIS A 87 26.43 -0.53 -9.57
N PRO A 88 26.02 0.45 -8.74
CA PRO A 88 25.12 1.48 -9.20
C PRO A 88 25.81 2.26 -10.33
N ALA A 89 25.35 2.07 -11.55
CA ALA A 89 25.77 2.87 -12.67
C ALA A 89 25.56 4.34 -12.30
N SER A 90 26.61 5.11 -12.36
CA SER A 90 26.73 6.49 -11.87
C SER A 90 25.68 7.41 -12.53
N VAL A 91 24.52 7.54 -11.94
CA VAL A 91 23.48 8.38 -12.52
C VAL A 91 23.51 9.81 -11.99
N THR A 92 23.92 10.03 -10.74
CA THR A 92 24.08 11.41 -10.21
C THR A 92 24.87 11.38 -8.90
N GLY A 93 26.02 11.99 -8.88
CA GLY A 93 26.82 12.17 -7.65
C GLY A 93 27.80 11.05 -7.30
N GLY A 94 28.09 10.15 -8.24
CA GLY A 94 29.04 9.05 -8.05
C GLY A 94 28.44 7.82 -7.34
N VAL A 95 29.18 6.72 -7.36
CA VAL A 95 28.79 5.41 -6.79
C VAL A 95 28.35 5.50 -5.33
N VAL A 96 29.08 6.28 -4.53
CA VAL A 96 28.79 6.43 -3.08
C VAL A 96 27.48 7.19 -2.85
N GLY A 97 27.24 8.27 -3.59
CA GLY A 97 26.00 9.06 -3.47
C GLY A 97 24.77 8.26 -3.86
N SER A 98 24.85 7.46 -4.93
CA SER A 98 23.77 6.58 -5.38
C SER A 98 23.46 5.49 -4.36
N PHE A 99 24.46 4.85 -3.77
CA PHE A 99 24.29 3.85 -2.73
C PHE A 99 23.57 4.41 -1.50
N PHE A 100 24.03 5.54 -0.96
CA PHE A 100 23.38 6.16 0.20
C PHE A 100 21.96 6.63 -0.08
N MET A 101 21.69 7.15 -1.29
CA MET A 101 20.35 7.56 -1.67
C MET A 101 19.41 6.36 -1.77
N SER A 102 19.82 5.27 -2.40
CA SER A 102 19.02 4.04 -2.51
C SER A 102 18.79 3.43 -1.13
N MET A 103 19.82 3.34 -0.30
CA MET A 103 19.69 2.86 1.07
C MET A 103 18.74 3.72 1.89
N LYS A 104 18.88 5.06 1.86
CA LYS A 104 17.98 5.99 2.55
C LYS A 104 16.52 5.82 2.11
N LYS A 105 16.28 5.70 0.82
CA LYS A 105 14.92 5.50 0.27
C LYS A 105 14.35 4.13 0.67
N GLY A 106 15.13 3.06 0.55
CA GLY A 106 14.70 1.72 0.93
C GLY A 106 14.39 1.60 2.43
N VAL A 107 15.30 2.07 3.29
CA VAL A 107 15.10 2.07 4.75
C VAL A 107 13.88 2.90 5.14
N SER A 108 13.74 4.10 4.58
CA SER A 108 12.58 4.97 4.85
C SER A 108 11.26 4.30 4.48
N ARG A 109 11.19 3.64 3.34
CA ARG A 109 9.97 2.92 2.91
C ARG A 109 9.69 1.69 3.75
N GLY A 110 10.72 0.91 4.09
CA GLY A 110 10.58 -0.25 4.96
C GLY A 110 10.12 0.10 6.38
N ILE A 111 10.68 1.15 6.98
CA ILE A 111 10.24 1.65 8.30
C ILE A 111 8.76 2.07 8.25
N PHE A 112 8.37 2.78 7.20
CA PHE A 112 6.99 3.25 7.06
C PHE A 112 6.00 2.10 6.85
N SER A 113 6.32 1.14 5.97
CA SER A 113 5.44 -0.01 5.68
C SER A 113 5.25 -0.92 6.90
N ASN A 114 6.32 -1.18 7.64
CA ASN A 114 6.29 -2.07 8.82
C ASN A 114 5.97 -1.33 10.13
N GLU A 115 5.68 -0.03 10.08
CA GLU A 115 5.47 0.82 11.27
C GLU A 115 6.61 0.69 12.31
N ALA A 116 7.83 0.36 11.84
CA ALA A 116 8.97 0.04 12.68
C ALA A 116 9.48 1.26 13.44
N GLY A 117 9.40 1.21 14.77
CA GLY A 117 9.81 2.30 15.65
C GLY A 117 8.81 3.46 15.78
N LEU A 118 7.67 3.42 15.07
CA LEU A 118 6.64 4.46 15.16
C LEU A 118 5.73 4.29 16.40
N GLY A 119 5.67 3.07 16.96
CA GLY A 119 4.81 2.75 18.10
C GLY A 119 3.34 2.50 17.74
N THR A 120 2.94 2.76 16.51
CA THR A 120 1.55 2.62 16.02
C THR A 120 1.12 1.15 15.95
N GLY A 121 1.99 0.25 15.47
CA GLY A 121 1.70 -1.17 15.42
C GLY A 121 1.35 -1.76 16.80
N SER A 122 2.00 -1.31 17.87
CA SER A 122 1.67 -1.77 19.22
C SER A 122 0.27 -1.37 19.67
N ILE A 123 -0.27 -0.23 19.18
CA ILE A 123 -1.65 0.20 19.46
C ILE A 123 -2.66 -0.78 18.83
N ALA A 124 -2.42 -1.19 17.58
CA ALA A 124 -3.25 -2.18 16.89
C ALA A 124 -3.20 -3.54 17.62
N HIS A 125 -2.00 -4.02 17.92
CA HIS A 125 -1.80 -5.30 18.59
C HIS A 125 -2.39 -5.34 20.02
N ALA A 126 -2.42 -4.20 20.72
CA ALA A 126 -3.05 -4.09 22.04
C ALA A 126 -4.58 -4.27 22.00
N CYS A 127 -5.21 -4.07 20.83
CA CYS A 127 -6.65 -4.28 20.66
C CYS A 127 -7.02 -5.76 20.44
N ALA A 128 -6.05 -6.67 20.36
CA ALA A 128 -6.29 -8.08 20.09
C ALA A 128 -6.90 -8.79 21.29
N ASP A 129 -7.94 -9.60 21.03
CA ASP A 129 -8.56 -10.46 22.06
C ASP A 129 -7.73 -11.73 22.26
N THR A 130 -6.67 -11.61 23.05
CA THR A 130 -5.78 -12.74 23.38
C THR A 130 -5.35 -12.71 24.84
N LYS A 131 -5.35 -13.90 25.48
CA LYS A 131 -4.83 -14.07 26.84
C LYS A 131 -3.30 -14.26 26.88
N LYS A 132 -2.66 -14.43 25.72
CA LYS A 132 -1.23 -14.72 25.62
C LYS A 132 -0.55 -13.70 24.70
N PRO A 133 0.09 -12.63 25.24
CA PRO A 133 0.76 -11.58 24.46
C PRO A 133 1.78 -12.13 23.44
N VAL A 134 2.48 -13.21 23.80
CA VAL A 134 3.46 -13.87 22.92
C VAL A 134 2.83 -14.36 21.61
N LYS A 135 1.58 -14.87 21.65
CA LYS A 135 0.89 -15.25 20.40
C LYS A 135 0.67 -14.07 19.48
N GLN A 136 0.33 -12.92 20.04
CA GLN A 136 0.16 -11.70 19.24
C GLN A 136 1.50 -11.22 18.65
N GLY A 137 2.60 -11.38 19.39
CA GLY A 137 3.93 -11.12 18.85
C GLY A 137 4.28 -11.96 17.62
N PHE A 138 3.91 -13.24 17.62
CA PHE A 138 4.08 -14.10 16.43
C PHE A 138 3.25 -13.63 15.22
N PHE A 139 2.05 -13.13 15.44
CA PHE A 139 1.27 -12.53 14.36
C PHE A 139 1.95 -11.29 13.78
N GLY A 140 2.54 -10.43 14.61
CA GLY A 140 3.32 -9.29 14.15
C GLY A 140 4.54 -9.70 13.29
N ILE A 141 5.26 -10.77 13.67
CA ILE A 141 6.35 -11.32 12.84
C ILE A 141 5.82 -11.80 11.49
N PHE A 142 4.70 -12.52 11.49
CA PHE A 142 4.07 -13.04 10.27
C PHE A 142 3.60 -11.90 9.36
N GLU A 143 3.00 -10.85 9.94
CA GLU A 143 2.54 -9.66 9.21
C GLU A 143 3.70 -8.98 8.48
N VAL A 144 4.79 -8.68 9.19
CA VAL A 144 5.98 -8.06 8.60
C VAL A 144 6.60 -8.94 7.51
N PHE A 145 6.64 -10.26 7.71
CA PHE A 145 7.14 -11.19 6.70
C PHE A 145 6.29 -11.18 5.43
N VAL A 146 4.97 -11.23 5.57
CA VAL A 146 4.05 -11.20 4.41
C VAL A 146 4.15 -9.86 3.68
N ASP A 147 4.12 -8.75 4.39
CA ASP A 147 4.21 -7.43 3.78
C ASP A 147 5.54 -7.24 3.05
N THR A 148 6.65 -7.43 3.73
CA THR A 148 7.98 -7.07 3.22
C THR A 148 8.54 -8.12 2.27
N ILE A 149 8.47 -9.41 2.64
CA ILE A 149 9.11 -10.46 1.83
C ILE A 149 8.19 -10.90 0.69
N ILE A 150 6.89 -11.02 0.92
CA ILE A 150 5.98 -11.51 -0.12
C ILE A 150 5.47 -10.33 -0.97
N ILE A 151 4.71 -9.41 -0.40
CA ILE A 151 4.00 -8.37 -1.17
C ILE A 151 4.97 -7.40 -1.85
N CYS A 152 5.97 -6.89 -1.13
CA CYS A 152 6.94 -5.95 -1.72
C CYS A 152 7.78 -6.61 -2.81
N THR A 153 8.23 -7.87 -2.61
CA THR A 153 8.98 -8.60 -3.64
C THR A 153 8.13 -8.86 -4.88
N MET A 154 6.89 -9.29 -4.69
CA MET A 154 5.96 -9.49 -5.81
C MET A 154 5.70 -8.21 -6.57
N THR A 155 5.49 -7.09 -5.87
CA THR A 155 5.31 -5.77 -6.50
C THR A 155 6.52 -5.36 -7.33
N ALA A 156 7.73 -5.52 -6.78
CA ALA A 156 8.97 -5.24 -7.51
C ALA A 156 9.11 -6.13 -8.76
N LEU A 157 8.80 -7.42 -8.64
CA LEU A 157 8.84 -8.33 -9.78
C LEU A 157 7.80 -7.98 -10.85
N VAL A 158 6.58 -7.59 -10.45
CA VAL A 158 5.55 -7.13 -11.41
C VAL A 158 6.07 -5.94 -12.22
N ILE A 159 6.65 -4.94 -11.56
CA ILE A 159 7.17 -3.75 -12.24
C ILE A 159 8.36 -4.09 -13.16
N LEU A 160 9.34 -4.82 -12.63
CA LEU A 160 10.59 -5.08 -13.36
C LEU A 160 10.43 -6.13 -14.46
N CYS A 161 9.57 -7.14 -14.29
CA CYS A 161 9.31 -8.15 -15.31
C CYS A 161 8.38 -7.65 -16.43
N SER A 162 7.53 -6.66 -16.15
CA SER A 162 6.61 -6.12 -17.17
C SER A 162 7.30 -5.26 -18.24
N GLY A 163 8.57 -4.89 -18.03
CA GLY A 163 9.32 -4.06 -18.96
C GLY A 163 8.91 -2.58 -19.00
N VAL A 164 8.10 -2.13 -18.04
CA VAL A 164 7.74 -0.71 -17.92
C VAL A 164 8.99 0.10 -17.57
N PRO A 165 9.26 1.20 -18.27
CA PRO A 165 10.42 2.04 -17.98
C PRO A 165 10.28 2.68 -16.60
N VAL A 166 11.29 2.52 -15.76
CA VAL A 166 11.38 3.16 -14.45
C VAL A 166 12.28 4.37 -14.57
N GLY A 167 11.70 5.57 -14.54
CA GLY A 167 12.44 6.83 -14.66
C GLY A 167 13.25 7.12 -13.40
N TYR A 168 14.50 7.55 -13.56
CA TYR A 168 15.33 8.01 -12.46
C TYR A 168 14.87 9.40 -11.99
N GLY A 169 14.67 9.56 -10.68
CA GLY A 169 14.26 10.84 -10.09
C GLY A 169 12.75 11.11 -10.14
N GLU A 170 11.98 10.29 -10.80
CA GLU A 170 10.53 10.38 -10.77
C GLU A 170 9.95 9.74 -9.52
N ALA A 171 8.86 10.32 -9.02
CA ALA A 171 8.13 9.77 -7.88
C ALA A 171 7.38 8.51 -8.34
N ALA A 172 7.97 7.34 -8.15
CA ALA A 172 7.30 6.07 -8.37
C ALA A 172 6.16 5.90 -7.35
N GLY A 173 4.94 6.02 -7.81
CA GLY A 173 3.71 5.82 -7.02
C GLY A 173 2.94 4.58 -7.44
N ALA A 174 1.68 4.54 -7.04
CA ALA A 174 0.73 3.49 -7.44
C ALA A 174 0.61 3.32 -8.96
N GLU A 175 0.83 4.40 -9.71
CA GLU A 175 0.74 4.44 -11.17
C GLU A 175 1.73 3.49 -11.83
N LEU A 176 2.94 3.36 -11.29
CA LEU A 176 3.95 2.44 -11.83
C LEU A 176 3.50 0.97 -11.67
N THR A 177 2.90 0.64 -10.54
CA THR A 177 2.33 -0.70 -10.31
C THR A 177 1.16 -0.98 -11.25
N ILE A 178 0.26 -0.02 -11.43
CA ILE A 178 -0.87 -0.14 -12.38
C ILE A 178 -0.36 -0.33 -13.80
N SER A 179 0.64 0.44 -14.21
CA SER A 179 1.28 0.32 -15.53
C SER A 179 1.91 -1.06 -15.73
N GLY A 180 2.56 -1.61 -14.69
CA GLY A 180 3.11 -2.97 -14.72
C GLY A 180 2.04 -4.04 -14.96
N PHE A 181 0.92 -3.97 -14.27
CA PHE A 181 -0.20 -4.88 -14.51
C PHE A 181 -0.85 -4.68 -15.88
N THR A 182 -1.04 -3.42 -16.29
CA THR A 182 -1.68 -3.08 -17.55
C THR A 182 -0.84 -3.53 -18.76
N ALA A 183 0.49 -3.46 -18.66
CA ALA A 183 1.40 -3.95 -19.70
C ALA A 183 1.23 -5.45 -19.97
N VAL A 184 0.87 -6.24 -18.95
CA VAL A 184 0.74 -7.69 -19.07
C VAL A 184 -0.69 -8.14 -19.38
N TYR A 185 -1.67 -7.57 -18.68
CA TYR A 185 -3.06 -8.01 -18.78
C TYR A 185 -3.93 -7.14 -19.69
N GLY A 186 -3.41 -5.99 -20.14
CA GLY A 186 -4.18 -5.01 -20.92
C GLY A 186 -4.99 -4.06 -20.03
N SER A 187 -5.69 -3.13 -20.67
CA SER A 187 -6.35 -1.99 -20.00
C SER A 187 -7.45 -2.39 -19.01
N TRP A 188 -8.07 -3.55 -19.18
CA TRP A 188 -9.16 -4.00 -18.30
C TRP A 188 -8.71 -4.22 -16.85
N VAL A 189 -7.44 -4.60 -16.65
CA VAL A 189 -6.91 -4.84 -15.29
C VAL A 189 -6.75 -3.55 -14.50
N SER A 190 -6.71 -2.40 -15.15
CA SER A 190 -6.60 -1.09 -14.48
C SER A 190 -7.76 -0.84 -13.50
N ILE A 191 -8.96 -1.36 -13.80
CA ILE A 191 -10.11 -1.28 -12.87
C ILE A 191 -9.82 -2.08 -11.61
N PHE A 192 -9.36 -3.33 -11.76
CA PHE A 192 -9.06 -4.20 -10.61
C PHE A 192 -7.94 -3.65 -9.75
N THR A 193 -6.87 -3.16 -10.37
CA THR A 193 -5.75 -2.54 -9.63
C THR A 193 -6.18 -1.24 -8.97
N ALA A 194 -7.01 -0.41 -9.60
CA ALA A 194 -7.57 0.78 -8.97
C ALA A 194 -8.44 0.44 -7.75
N VAL A 195 -9.30 -0.58 -7.87
CA VAL A 195 -10.12 -1.07 -6.74
C VAL A 195 -9.24 -1.58 -5.61
N ALA A 196 -8.21 -2.41 -5.92
CA ALA A 196 -7.27 -2.89 -4.91
C ALA A 196 -6.57 -1.74 -4.19
N MET A 197 -6.06 -0.74 -4.93
CA MET A 197 -5.40 0.43 -4.36
C MET A 197 -6.35 1.29 -3.52
N CYS A 198 -7.60 1.43 -3.92
CA CYS A 198 -8.64 2.09 -3.12
C CYS A 198 -8.88 1.32 -1.81
N CYS A 199 -8.97 -0.01 -1.85
CA CYS A 199 -9.14 -0.84 -0.66
C CYS A 199 -7.93 -0.74 0.28
N PHE A 200 -6.69 -0.72 -0.26
CA PHE A 200 -5.47 -0.50 0.54
C PHE A 200 -5.47 0.88 1.21
N ALA A 201 -5.75 1.94 0.46
CA ALA A 201 -5.84 3.29 1.01
C ALA A 201 -6.93 3.39 2.08
N PHE A 202 -8.09 2.82 1.81
CA PHE A 202 -9.22 2.80 2.73
C PHE A 202 -8.90 2.08 4.05
N SER A 203 -8.29 0.89 3.99
CA SER A 203 -7.89 0.14 5.18
C SER A 203 -6.83 0.89 6.00
N THR A 204 -5.89 1.56 5.33
CA THR A 204 -4.87 2.39 5.98
C THR A 204 -5.49 3.58 6.72
N ILE A 205 -6.40 4.31 6.09
CA ILE A 205 -7.08 5.46 6.73
C ILE A 205 -7.85 5.01 7.98
N ILE A 206 -8.54 3.88 7.91
CA ILE A 206 -9.27 3.33 9.07
C ILE A 206 -8.31 2.93 10.19
N GLY A 207 -7.18 2.30 9.86
CA GLY A 207 -6.13 1.94 10.82
C GLY A 207 -5.55 3.18 11.52
N TRP A 208 -5.17 4.19 10.75
CA TRP A 208 -4.63 5.44 11.30
C TRP A 208 -5.67 6.23 12.10
N GLY A 209 -6.94 6.18 11.71
CA GLY A 209 -8.05 6.72 12.50
C GLY A 209 -8.16 6.05 13.87
N LEU A 210 -7.94 4.74 13.94
CA LEU A 210 -7.88 4.02 15.22
C LEU A 210 -6.71 4.50 16.08
N TYR A 211 -5.52 4.66 15.48
CA TYR A 211 -4.34 5.15 16.22
C TYR A 211 -4.59 6.55 16.79
N GLY A 212 -5.11 7.46 15.97
CA GLY A 212 -5.46 8.82 16.40
C GLY A 212 -6.48 8.83 17.53
N THR A 213 -7.55 8.06 17.42
CA THR A 213 -8.58 7.99 18.48
C THR A 213 -8.02 7.45 19.80
N ARG A 214 -7.11 6.47 19.77
CA ARG A 214 -6.46 5.95 20.96
C ARG A 214 -5.51 6.95 21.60
N CYS A 215 -4.76 7.70 20.83
CA CYS A 215 -3.89 8.75 21.33
C CYS A 215 -4.70 9.89 21.98
N ILE A 216 -5.78 10.33 21.35
CA ILE A 216 -6.65 11.38 21.88
C ILE A 216 -7.38 10.91 23.14
N GLU A 217 -7.85 9.68 23.16
CA GLU A 217 -8.47 9.07 24.34
C GLU A 217 -7.51 9.01 25.53
N PHE A 218 -6.24 8.68 25.28
CA PHE A 218 -5.21 8.65 26.30
C PHE A 218 -4.93 10.05 26.89
N LEU A 219 -4.90 11.08 26.07
CA LEU A 219 -4.55 12.44 26.48
C LEU A 219 -5.73 13.19 27.12
N PHE A 220 -6.94 13.04 26.58
CA PHE A 220 -8.10 13.87 26.92
C PHE A 220 -9.32 13.07 27.42
N GLY A 221 -9.19 11.76 27.48
CA GLY A 221 -10.27 10.85 27.90
C GLY A 221 -11.24 10.50 26.77
N SER A 222 -12.13 9.53 27.03
CA SER A 222 -13.02 8.93 26.02
C SER A 222 -14.03 9.90 25.40
N ARG A 223 -14.35 11.00 26.06
CA ARG A 223 -15.28 12.03 25.53
C ARG A 223 -14.70 12.78 24.33
N SER A 224 -13.38 12.80 24.18
CA SER A 224 -12.68 13.49 23.10
C SER A 224 -12.67 12.72 21.78
N ASN A 225 -13.08 11.46 21.78
CA ASN A 225 -13.09 10.63 20.56
C ASN A 225 -14.06 11.16 19.52
N MET A 226 -15.27 11.56 19.92
CA MET A 226 -16.29 12.05 18.97
C MET A 226 -15.86 13.36 18.26
N PRO A 227 -15.40 14.42 18.95
CA PRO A 227 -14.88 15.60 18.29
C PRO A 227 -13.72 15.31 17.33
N PHE A 228 -12.80 14.43 17.74
CA PHE A 228 -11.66 14.04 16.90
C PHE A 228 -12.04 13.29 15.63
N MET A 229 -13.09 12.46 15.68
CA MET A 229 -13.55 11.70 14.50
C MET A 229 -14.33 12.57 13.49
N VAL A 230 -14.80 13.76 13.89
CA VAL A 230 -15.55 14.69 13.04
C VAL A 230 -14.62 15.72 12.40
N LEU A 231 -13.47 16.03 12.99
CA LEU A 231 -12.43 16.91 12.47
C LEU A 231 -11.57 16.22 11.42
#